data_50e435cf5d5c7cbae46e2489b0797835
#
_entry.id   50e435cf5d5c7cbae46e2489b0797835
#
_cell.length_a   1.000
_cell.length_b   1.000
_cell.length_c   1.000
_cell.angle_alpha   90.00
_cell.angle_beta   90.00
_cell.angle_gamma   90.00
#
_symmetry.space_group_name_H-M   'P 1'
#
loop_
_entity.id
_entity.type
_entity.pdbx_description
1 polymer ?
#
loop_
_entity_poly.entity_id
_entity_poly.type
_entity_poly.pdbx_seq_one_letter_code
_entity_poly.pdbx_strand_id
1 'polypeptide(L)'
;NGVEQTTPMHGWIIEYLYRHRDEPVFQRDIEREFSITRSTVTNILQLMERKGYIQRLSVPQDARLKRLVLTEKGACIHEKTMQSLHQTDEFVESLLTPEENAELLRLLNKLRKGLQ
;
A
#
# COMPACT_ATOMS: atom_id res chain seq x y z
N ASN A 1 -2.23 -18.66 -9.83
CA ASN A 1 -2.25 -17.22 -9.53
C ASN A 1 -0.91 -16.62 -9.86
N GLY A 2 -0.86 -15.62 -10.70
CA GLY A 2 0.37 -14.94 -11.02
C GLY A 2 0.84 -13.96 -9.94
N VAL A 3 0.18 -13.93 -8.79
CA VAL A 3 0.47 -12.97 -7.71
C VAL A 3 0.95 -13.73 -6.48
N GLU A 4 2.11 -13.32 -5.96
CA GLU A 4 2.64 -13.85 -4.73
C GLU A 4 1.71 -13.46 -3.58
N GLN A 5 1.50 -14.39 -2.65
CA GLN A 5 0.62 -14.10 -1.51
C GLN A 5 1.25 -13.06 -0.60
N THR A 6 0.50 -12.01 -0.35
CA THR A 6 0.88 -10.97 0.60
C THR A 6 -0.27 -10.77 1.58
N THR A 7 0.04 -10.31 2.80
CA THR A 7 -1.00 -9.90 3.72
C THR A 7 -1.56 -8.55 3.28
N PRO A 8 -2.79 -8.20 3.70
CA PRO A 8 -3.33 -6.87 3.38
C PRO A 8 -2.42 -5.73 3.82
N MET A 9 -1.77 -5.87 4.97
CA MET A 9 -0.86 -4.83 5.46
C MET A 9 0.34 -4.65 4.53
N HIS A 10 0.88 -5.76 4.00
CA HIS A 10 1.99 -5.67 3.03
C HIS A 10 1.55 -4.86 1.81
N GLY A 11 0.36 -5.12 1.30
CA GLY A 11 -0.17 -4.39 0.14
C GLY A 11 -0.33 -2.91 0.42
N TRP A 12 -0.82 -2.56 1.61
CA TRP A 12 -1.00 -1.15 1.99
C TRP A 12 0.33 -0.42 2.11
N ILE A 13 1.34 -1.07 2.70
CA ILE A 13 2.67 -0.48 2.82
C ILE A 13 3.32 -0.32 1.45
N ILE A 14 3.20 -1.32 0.59
CA ILE A 14 3.71 -1.25 -0.79
C ILE A 14 3.07 -0.06 -1.51
N GLU A 15 1.76 0.10 -1.38
CA GLU A 15 1.03 1.17 -2.03
C GLU A 15 1.47 2.54 -1.50
N TYR A 16 1.67 2.65 -0.18
CA TYR A 16 2.17 3.89 0.43
C TYR A 16 3.56 4.24 -0.12
N LEU A 17 4.46 3.26 -0.17
CA LEU A 17 5.82 3.48 -0.68
C LEU A 17 5.80 3.84 -2.16
N TYR A 18 4.90 3.26 -2.93
CA TYR A 18 4.78 3.58 -4.34
C TYR A 18 4.31 5.03 -4.54
N ARG A 19 3.30 5.45 -3.79
CA ARG A 19 2.79 6.83 -3.88
C ARG A 19 3.84 7.87 -3.47
N HIS A 20 4.71 7.51 -2.53
CA HIS A 20 5.72 8.42 -1.98
C HIS A 20 7.12 8.10 -2.49
N ARG A 21 7.24 7.44 -3.63
CA ARG A 21 8.53 6.97 -4.14
C ARG A 21 9.53 8.07 -4.45
N ASP A 22 9.05 9.29 -4.64
CA ASP A 22 9.91 10.43 -4.94
C ASP A 22 10.37 11.17 -3.68
N GLU A 23 9.98 10.68 -2.52
CA GLU A 23 10.30 11.27 -1.22
C GLU A 23 10.99 10.23 -0.34
N PRO A 24 11.84 10.68 0.62
CA PRO A 24 12.36 9.72 1.60
C PRO A 24 11.25 9.28 2.55
N VAL A 25 11.11 7.97 2.73
CA VAL A 25 10.15 7.38 3.65
C VAL A 25 10.90 6.56 4.68
N PHE A 26 10.54 6.73 5.95
CA PHE A 26 11.15 6.05 7.08
C PHE A 26 10.12 5.20 7.81
N GLN A 27 10.59 4.31 8.66
CA GLN A 27 9.70 3.45 9.42
C GLN A 27 8.68 4.24 10.24
N ARG A 28 9.10 5.36 10.83
CA ARG A 28 8.19 6.19 11.63
C ARG A 28 7.01 6.70 10.81
N ASP A 29 7.22 6.93 9.51
CA ASP A 29 6.13 7.37 8.63
C ASP A 29 5.07 6.28 8.48
N ILE A 30 5.51 5.02 8.39
CA ILE A 30 4.60 3.87 8.32
C ILE A 30 3.85 3.71 9.65
N GLU A 31 4.58 3.83 10.77
CA GLU A 31 3.96 3.74 12.10
C GLU A 31 2.84 4.78 12.24
N ARG A 32 3.12 6.00 11.80
CA ARG A 32 2.17 7.11 11.90
C ARG A 32 0.99 6.93 10.95
N GLU A 33 1.27 6.57 9.71
CA GLU A 33 0.23 6.45 8.69
C GLU A 33 -0.79 5.38 9.06
N PHE A 34 -0.34 4.24 9.58
CA PHE A 34 -1.21 3.10 9.84
C PHE A 34 -1.54 2.92 11.32
N SER A 35 -1.05 3.81 12.18
CA SER A 35 -1.30 3.77 13.64
C SER A 35 -0.92 2.41 14.24
N ILE A 36 0.27 1.92 13.90
CA ILE A 36 0.77 0.62 14.33
C ILE A 36 2.00 0.84 15.20
N THR A 37 2.20 -0.05 16.18
CA THR A 37 3.34 0.04 17.09
C THR A 37 4.65 -0.20 16.34
N ARG A 38 5.73 0.36 16.90
CA ARG A 38 7.07 0.25 16.33
C ARG A 38 7.49 -1.21 16.18
N SER A 39 7.25 -2.02 17.21
CA SER A 39 7.67 -3.44 17.18
C SER A 39 6.95 -4.21 16.09
N THR A 40 5.65 -3.96 15.90
CA THR A 40 4.87 -4.61 14.85
C THR A 40 5.37 -4.21 13.47
N VAL A 41 5.61 -2.91 13.27
CA VAL A 41 6.12 -2.42 11.97
C VAL A 41 7.52 -3.01 11.70
N THR A 42 8.38 -3.07 12.72
CA THR A 42 9.70 -3.66 12.55
C THR A 42 9.60 -5.09 12.03
N ASN A 43 8.72 -5.90 12.63
CA ASN A 43 8.55 -7.29 12.21
C ASN A 43 8.02 -7.40 10.79
N ILE A 44 7.05 -6.56 10.45
CA ILE A 44 6.47 -6.54 9.10
C ILE A 44 7.53 -6.16 8.07
N LEU A 45 8.28 -5.10 8.32
CA LEU A 45 9.29 -4.62 7.38
C LEU A 45 10.44 -5.61 7.21
N GLN A 46 10.84 -6.30 8.30
CA GLN A 46 11.85 -7.35 8.20
C GLN A 46 11.41 -8.47 7.27
N LEU A 47 10.15 -8.87 7.38
CA LEU A 47 9.59 -9.91 6.52
C LEU A 47 9.52 -9.43 5.07
N MET A 48 9.07 -8.21 4.86
CA MET A 48 8.99 -7.64 3.51
C MET A 48 10.38 -7.52 2.86
N GLU A 49 11.38 -7.18 3.65
CA GLU A 49 12.75 -7.11 3.16
C GLU A 49 13.26 -8.51 2.76
N ARG A 50 12.98 -9.52 3.58
CA ARG A 50 13.37 -10.90 3.28
C ARG A 50 12.69 -11.41 2.02
N LYS A 51 11.45 -11.01 1.78
CA LYS A 51 10.71 -11.39 0.58
C LYS A 51 11.17 -10.60 -0.65
N GLY A 52 11.99 -9.57 -0.44
CA GLY A 52 12.52 -8.78 -1.54
C GLY A 52 11.60 -7.67 -2.03
N TYR A 53 10.57 -7.31 -1.27
CA TYR A 53 9.64 -6.25 -1.66
C TYR A 53 10.20 -4.86 -1.42
N ILE A 54 11.03 -4.72 -0.39
CA ILE A 54 11.63 -3.44 0.00
C ILE A 54 13.10 -3.61 0.34
N GLN A 55 13.82 -2.50 0.35
CA GLN A 55 15.16 -2.40 0.90
C GLN A 55 15.16 -1.35 1.99
N ARG A 56 15.99 -1.58 3.01
CA ARG A 56 16.21 -0.59 4.07
C ARG A 56 17.64 -0.07 3.90
N LEU A 57 17.75 1.21 3.56
CA LEU A 57 19.03 1.83 3.25
C LEU A 57 19.46 2.74 4.39
N SER A 58 20.74 2.73 4.70
CA SER A 58 21.31 3.61 5.72
C SER A 58 21.27 5.06 5.23
N VAL A 59 21.04 5.97 6.19
CA VAL A 59 21.05 7.40 5.93
C VAL A 59 22.41 7.93 6.40
N PRO A 60 23.15 8.65 5.55
CA PRO A 60 24.50 9.12 5.93
C PRO A 60 24.50 10.00 7.18
N GLN A 61 23.45 10.76 7.42
CA GLN A 61 23.38 11.67 8.55
C GLN A 61 23.08 10.99 9.87
N ASP A 62 22.43 9.81 9.85
CA ASP A 62 22.07 9.08 11.06
C ASP A 62 21.95 7.59 10.76
N ALA A 63 22.88 6.82 11.29
CA ALA A 63 22.93 5.36 11.07
C ALA A 63 21.73 4.64 11.68
N ARG A 64 21.01 5.27 12.61
CA ARG A 64 19.83 4.67 13.22
C ARG A 64 18.59 4.77 12.33
N LEU A 65 18.60 5.69 11.37
CA LEU A 65 17.51 5.84 10.43
C LEU A 65 17.73 4.95 9.23
N LYS A 66 16.66 4.26 8.82
CA LYS A 66 16.69 3.44 7.61
C LYS A 66 15.62 3.94 6.67
N ARG A 67 16.03 4.37 5.50
CA ARG A 67 15.11 4.76 4.45
C ARG A 67 14.52 3.50 3.82
N LEU A 68 13.20 3.50 3.63
CA LEU A 68 12.49 2.39 3.01
C LEU A 68 12.34 2.67 1.52
N VAL A 69 12.78 1.72 0.70
CA VAL A 69 12.72 1.87 -0.76
C VAL A 69 12.04 0.64 -1.35
N LEU A 70 11.07 0.87 -2.23
CA LEU A 70 10.38 -0.19 -2.92
C LEU A 70 11.30 -0.77 -4.00
N THR A 71 11.40 -2.11 -4.04
CA THR A 71 12.18 -2.80 -5.08
C THR A 71 11.36 -2.96 -6.35
N GLU A 72 12.01 -3.42 -7.43
CA GLU A 72 11.29 -3.77 -8.65
C GLU A 72 10.25 -4.84 -8.39
N LYS A 73 10.57 -5.82 -7.55
CA LYS A 73 9.62 -6.88 -7.19
C LYS A 73 8.41 -6.30 -6.47
N GLY A 74 8.65 -5.38 -5.52
CA GLY A 74 7.56 -4.70 -4.82
C GLY A 74 6.70 -3.88 -5.76
N ALA A 75 7.32 -3.15 -6.68
CA ALA A 75 6.59 -2.36 -7.67
C ALA A 75 5.76 -3.26 -8.59
N CYS A 76 6.30 -4.42 -8.96
CA CYS A 76 5.59 -5.38 -9.80
C CYS A 76 4.33 -5.91 -9.09
N ILE A 77 4.45 -6.20 -7.79
CA ILE A 77 3.31 -6.64 -6.99
C ILE A 77 2.26 -5.55 -6.93
N HIS A 78 2.68 -4.29 -6.76
CA HIS A 78 1.76 -3.15 -6.76
C HIS A 78 0.99 -3.07 -8.07
N GLU A 79 1.69 -3.17 -9.21
CA GLU A 79 1.06 -3.12 -10.52
C GLU A 79 0.05 -4.24 -10.72
N LYS A 80 0.40 -5.47 -10.32
CA LYS A 80 -0.51 -6.61 -10.44
C LYS A 80 -1.74 -6.44 -9.56
N THR A 81 -1.55 -5.91 -8.35
CA THR A 81 -2.66 -5.65 -7.43
C THR A 81 -3.60 -4.61 -8.03
N MET A 82 -3.05 -3.52 -8.59
CA MET A 82 -3.87 -2.47 -9.18
C MET A 82 -4.63 -2.99 -10.41
N GLN A 83 -4.02 -3.86 -11.21
CA GLN A 83 -4.70 -4.48 -12.34
C GLN A 83 -5.88 -5.34 -11.88
N SER A 84 -5.68 -6.14 -10.82
CA SER A 84 -6.75 -6.97 -10.27
C SER A 84 -7.90 -6.12 -9.75
N LEU A 85 -7.60 -5.03 -9.04
CA LEU A 85 -8.62 -4.12 -8.53
C LEU A 85 -9.38 -3.46 -9.68
N HIS A 86 -8.67 -3.05 -10.73
CA HIS A 86 -9.30 -2.43 -11.89
C HIS A 86 -10.26 -3.40 -12.58
N GLN A 87 -9.85 -4.65 -12.78
CA GLN A 87 -10.69 -5.68 -13.37
C GLN A 87 -11.94 -5.93 -12.52
N THR A 88 -11.78 -5.98 -11.20
CA THR A 88 -12.89 -6.14 -10.28
C THR A 88 -13.85 -4.97 -10.37
N ASP A 89 -13.31 -3.74 -10.45
CA ASP A 89 -14.14 -2.54 -10.57
C ASP A 89 -14.94 -2.55 -11.86
N GLU A 90 -14.32 -2.94 -12.98
CA GLU A 90 -15.02 -3.04 -14.26
C GLU A 90 -16.17 -4.05 -14.19
N PHE A 91 -15.93 -5.19 -13.56
CA PHE A 91 -16.95 -6.20 -13.40
C PHE A 91 -18.12 -5.69 -12.57
N VAL A 92 -17.83 -5.06 -11.42
CA VAL A 92 -18.86 -4.50 -10.55
C VAL A 92 -19.66 -3.42 -11.28
N GLU A 93 -18.98 -2.54 -12.02
CA GLU A 93 -19.63 -1.49 -12.77
C GLU A 93 -20.60 -2.07 -13.82
N SER A 94 -20.25 -3.21 -14.40
CA SER A 94 -21.09 -3.84 -15.41
C SER A 94 -22.40 -4.41 -14.85
N LEU A 95 -22.47 -4.60 -13.54
CA LEU A 95 -23.66 -5.16 -12.88
C LEU A 95 -24.70 -4.09 -12.55
N LEU A 96 -24.33 -2.82 -12.63
CA LEU A 96 -25.18 -1.70 -12.24
C LEU A 96 -25.44 -0.78 -13.45
N THR A 97 -26.54 -0.08 -13.40
CA THR A 97 -26.81 0.98 -14.39
C THR A 97 -25.92 2.18 -14.09
N PRO A 98 -25.72 3.10 -15.07
CA PRO A 98 -24.96 4.33 -14.79
C PRO A 98 -25.52 5.13 -13.62
N GLU A 99 -26.85 5.16 -13.47
CA GLU A 99 -27.50 5.88 -12.36
C GLU A 99 -27.18 5.20 -11.02
N GLU A 100 -27.22 3.87 -10.99
CA GLU A 100 -26.88 3.11 -9.79
C GLU A 100 -25.41 3.28 -9.41
N ASN A 101 -24.51 3.30 -10.40
CA ASN A 101 -23.09 3.54 -10.14
C ASN A 101 -22.85 4.93 -9.54
N ALA A 102 -23.54 5.94 -10.06
CA ALA A 102 -23.44 7.29 -9.53
C ALA A 102 -23.92 7.36 -8.08
N GLU A 103 -25.01 6.67 -7.78
CA GLU A 103 -25.56 6.62 -6.41
C GLU A 103 -24.60 5.91 -5.46
N LEU A 104 -23.99 4.81 -5.90
CA LEU A 104 -23.01 4.09 -5.10
C LEU A 104 -21.81 4.99 -4.76
N LEU A 105 -21.28 5.70 -5.75
CA LEU A 105 -20.16 6.62 -5.53
C LEU A 105 -20.55 7.73 -4.53
N ARG A 106 -21.76 8.25 -4.66
CA ARG A 106 -22.26 9.29 -3.75
C ARG A 106 -22.27 8.77 -2.31
N LEU A 107 -22.79 7.57 -2.11
CA LEU A 107 -22.88 6.96 -0.78
C LEU A 107 -21.50 6.64 -0.21
N LEU A 108 -20.59 6.11 -1.03
CA LEU A 108 -19.22 5.80 -0.58
C LEU A 108 -18.49 7.07 -0.16
N ASN A 109 -18.64 8.16 -0.90
CA ASN A 109 -18.03 9.43 -0.57
C ASN A 109 -18.60 10.01 0.74
N LYS A 110 -19.91 9.85 0.94
CA LYS A 110 -20.54 10.29 2.18
C LYS A 110 -20.00 9.52 3.39
N LEU A 111 -19.84 8.20 3.24
CA LEU A 111 -19.26 7.38 4.30
C LEU A 111 -17.83 7.78 4.61
N ARG A 112 -17.04 8.00 3.57
CA ARG A 112 -15.64 8.39 3.75
C ARG A 112 -15.52 9.70 4.52
N LYS A 113 -16.35 10.68 4.19
CA LYS A 113 -16.34 11.99 4.87
C LYS A 113 -16.75 11.85 6.33
N GLY A 114 -17.73 10.99 6.62
CA GLY A 114 -18.21 10.79 7.98
C GLY A 114 -17.22 10.07 8.87
N LEU A 115 -16.26 9.35 8.27
CA LEU A 115 -15.25 8.58 9.01
C LEU A 115 -13.95 9.35 9.23
N GLN A 116 -13.81 10.52 8.62
CA GLN A 116 -12.62 11.37 8.78
C GLN A 116 -12.68 12.20 10.07
#